data_445535ce589e4137d70c2e3f374bc3c4
#
_entry.id   445535ce589e4137d70c2e3f374bc3c4
#
_cell.length_a   1.000
_cell.length_b   1.000
_cell.length_c   1.000
_cell.angle_alpha   90.00
_cell.angle_beta   90.00
_cell.angle_gamma   90.00
#
_symmetry.space_group_name_H-M   'P 1'
#
loop_
_entity.id
_entity.type
_entity.pdbx_description
1 polymer ?
#
loop_
_entity_poly.entity_id
_entity_poly.type
_entity_poly.pdbx_seq_one_letter_code
_entity_poly.pdbx_strand_id
1 'polypeptide(L)'
;QLLHDINNCTDSEMVNDILSKIEPQGELLDSIEKFALLLSLQENATKLEEVLNILDDYPLLVYRIKFYSEEVFQTSKTIYDFLKRHEKRIRWHIMRIYRNRNMIVHNGSYLPYVDVIAENLHFYVDELLDLLLEYYHIGITDNTSIYKSIEIDEISYYRELGIQTNKSKVKQTEHAITRENALRMIFNGYKGKVVQKAINAAINDRMSNSKNE
;
A
#
# COMPACT_ATOMS: atom_id res chain seq x y z
N GLN A 1 -0.98 -1.14 -10.28
CA GLN A 1 -0.58 -0.67 -11.63
C GLN A 1 0.47 -1.59 -12.26
N LEU A 2 1.67 -1.83 -11.62
CA LEU A 2 2.74 -2.64 -12.21
C LEU A 2 2.28 -4.06 -12.56
N LEU A 3 1.60 -4.76 -11.64
CA LEU A 3 1.05 -6.10 -11.89
C LEU A 3 -0.04 -6.09 -12.97
N HIS A 4 -0.85 -5.03 -13.02
CA HIS A 4 -1.84 -4.84 -14.10
C HIS A 4 -1.14 -4.69 -15.45
N ASP A 5 -0.07 -3.92 -15.53
CA ASP A 5 0.70 -3.73 -16.76
C ASP A 5 1.35 -5.05 -17.21
N ILE A 6 1.85 -5.88 -16.28
CA ILE A 6 2.37 -7.23 -16.55
C ILE A 6 1.26 -8.14 -17.09
N ASN A 7 0.07 -8.13 -16.49
CA ASN A 7 -1.05 -8.96 -16.93
C ASN A 7 -1.56 -8.62 -18.34
N ASN A 8 -1.23 -7.44 -18.85
CA ASN A 8 -1.54 -7.02 -20.22
C ASN A 8 -0.43 -7.35 -21.23
N CYS A 9 0.67 -7.97 -20.79
CA CYS A 9 1.73 -8.43 -21.70
C CYS A 9 1.39 -9.79 -22.32
N THR A 10 1.98 -10.09 -23.47
CA THR A 10 1.80 -11.37 -24.18
C THR A 10 2.23 -12.55 -23.34
N ASP A 11 3.26 -12.37 -22.51
CA ASP A 11 3.89 -13.42 -21.70
C ASP A 11 3.37 -13.49 -20.27
N SER A 12 2.23 -12.86 -20.00
CA SER A 12 1.61 -12.77 -18.66
C SER A 12 1.34 -14.15 -18.04
N GLU A 13 0.98 -15.16 -18.83
CA GLU A 13 0.75 -16.53 -18.35
C GLU A 13 2.00 -17.15 -17.74
N MET A 14 3.16 -16.95 -18.36
CA MET A 14 4.44 -17.47 -17.84
C MET A 14 4.84 -16.78 -16.53
N VAL A 15 4.63 -15.46 -16.43
CA VAL A 15 4.86 -14.72 -15.19
C VAL A 15 3.93 -15.21 -14.08
N ASN A 16 2.65 -15.41 -14.40
CA ASN A 16 1.65 -15.91 -13.43
C ASN A 16 1.96 -17.36 -12.99
N ASP A 17 2.52 -18.22 -13.85
CA ASP A 17 3.01 -19.55 -13.47
C ASP A 17 4.13 -19.45 -12.44
N ILE A 18 5.09 -18.53 -12.61
CA ILE A 18 6.15 -18.29 -11.63
C ILE A 18 5.57 -17.76 -10.31
N LEU A 19 4.62 -16.81 -10.38
CA LEU A 19 3.96 -16.27 -9.19
C LEU A 19 3.18 -17.34 -8.43
N SER A 20 2.57 -18.29 -9.13
CA SER A 20 1.84 -19.40 -8.49
C SER A 20 2.75 -20.29 -7.63
N LYS A 21 4.04 -20.33 -7.94
CA LYS A 21 5.07 -21.10 -7.21
C LYS A 21 5.68 -20.35 -6.01
N ILE A 22 5.23 -19.11 -5.76
CA ILE A 22 5.60 -18.30 -4.60
C ILE A 22 4.56 -18.53 -3.52
N GLU A 23 4.65 -19.64 -2.80
CA GLU A 23 3.76 -19.92 -1.68
C GLU A 23 4.55 -19.98 -0.37
N PRO A 24 4.20 -19.17 0.64
CA PRO A 24 4.54 -19.46 2.01
C PRO A 24 3.67 -20.65 2.48
N GLN A 25 4.26 -21.54 3.22
CA GLN A 25 3.57 -22.71 3.76
C GLN A 25 2.31 -22.28 4.54
N GLY A 26 1.13 -22.56 3.98
CA GLY A 26 -0.15 -22.48 4.69
C GLY A 26 -0.92 -21.18 4.62
N GLU A 27 -0.49 -20.15 3.88
CA GLU A 27 -1.24 -18.92 3.69
C GLU A 27 -1.72 -18.80 2.24
N LEU A 28 -3.03 -18.53 2.07
CA LEU A 28 -3.59 -18.16 0.77
C LEU A 28 -3.22 -16.69 0.50
N LEU A 29 -2.24 -16.48 -0.37
CA LEU A 29 -1.81 -15.15 -0.82
C LEU A 29 -2.47 -14.80 -2.16
N ASP A 30 -2.83 -13.54 -2.31
CA ASP A 30 -3.26 -13.01 -3.60
C ASP A 30 -2.06 -12.75 -4.54
N SER A 31 -2.34 -12.41 -5.80
CA SER A 31 -1.30 -12.18 -6.80
C SER A 31 -0.42 -10.98 -6.47
N ILE A 32 -0.94 -9.95 -5.79
CA ILE A 32 -0.20 -8.76 -5.39
C ILE A 32 0.78 -9.10 -4.26
N GLU A 33 0.32 -9.88 -3.28
CA GLU A 33 1.13 -10.35 -2.17
C GLU A 33 2.27 -11.25 -2.65
N LYS A 34 1.97 -12.20 -3.55
CA LYS A 34 2.98 -13.07 -4.18
C LYS A 34 4.02 -12.24 -4.95
N PHE A 35 3.56 -11.25 -5.71
CA PHE A 35 4.46 -10.37 -6.46
C PHE A 35 5.35 -9.54 -5.53
N ALA A 36 4.82 -9.07 -4.42
CA ALA A 36 5.62 -8.36 -3.42
C ALA A 36 6.68 -9.24 -2.75
N LEU A 37 6.34 -10.50 -2.45
CA LEU A 37 7.32 -11.47 -1.96
C LEU A 37 8.39 -11.79 -3.00
N LEU A 38 8.03 -11.84 -4.28
CA LEU A 38 8.99 -12.00 -5.38
C LEU A 38 10.00 -10.86 -5.38
N LEU A 39 9.54 -9.62 -5.22
CA LEU A 39 10.40 -8.44 -5.29
C LEU A 39 11.24 -8.19 -4.05
N SER A 40 10.81 -8.66 -2.89
CA SER A 40 11.39 -8.27 -1.60
C SER A 40 12.30 -9.33 -0.98
N LEU A 41 12.11 -10.60 -1.31
CA LEU A 41 12.83 -11.68 -0.66
C LEU A 41 13.98 -12.19 -1.51
N GLN A 42 15.17 -12.20 -0.92
CA GLN A 42 16.38 -12.69 -1.58
C GLN A 42 16.29 -14.18 -1.97
N GLU A 43 15.50 -14.99 -1.26
CA GLU A 43 15.24 -16.38 -1.61
C GLU A 43 14.52 -16.55 -2.96
N ASN A 44 13.84 -15.51 -3.44
CA ASN A 44 13.15 -15.49 -4.73
C ASN A 44 13.97 -14.87 -5.88
N ALA A 45 15.25 -14.54 -5.65
CA ALA A 45 16.09 -13.87 -6.65
C ALA A 45 16.15 -14.61 -7.99
N THR A 46 16.27 -15.94 -7.97
CA THR A 46 16.28 -16.75 -9.20
C THR A 46 14.97 -16.65 -9.97
N LYS A 47 13.83 -16.69 -9.27
CA LYS A 47 12.51 -16.54 -9.89
C LYS A 47 12.31 -15.12 -10.43
N LEU A 48 12.86 -14.11 -9.75
CA LEU A 48 12.85 -12.74 -10.21
C LEU A 48 13.65 -12.58 -11.51
N GLU A 49 14.82 -13.20 -11.62
CA GLU A 49 15.61 -13.23 -12.85
C GLU A 49 14.86 -13.92 -14.00
N GLU A 50 14.15 -15.02 -13.73
CA GLU A 50 13.30 -15.69 -14.72
C GLU A 50 12.21 -14.76 -15.22
N VAL A 51 11.51 -14.03 -14.32
CA VAL A 51 10.50 -13.02 -14.71
C VAL A 51 11.10 -11.90 -15.53
N LEU A 52 12.28 -11.37 -15.16
CA LEU A 52 12.97 -10.34 -15.90
C LEU A 52 13.37 -10.79 -17.31
N ASN A 53 13.79 -12.04 -17.47
CA ASN A 53 14.12 -12.61 -18.77
C ASN A 53 12.87 -12.82 -19.65
N ILE A 54 11.74 -13.25 -19.08
CA ILE A 54 10.45 -13.36 -19.78
C ILE A 54 10.00 -11.99 -20.30
N LEU A 55 10.21 -10.93 -19.51
CA LEU A 55 9.78 -9.56 -19.82
C LEU A 55 10.84 -8.74 -20.55
N ASP A 56 11.90 -9.35 -21.13
CA ASP A 56 13.01 -8.62 -21.76
C ASP A 56 12.56 -7.73 -22.92
N ASP A 57 11.52 -8.13 -23.63
CA ASP A 57 10.89 -7.33 -24.70
C ASP A 57 10.13 -6.08 -24.16
N TYR A 58 9.98 -5.95 -22.84
CA TYR A 58 9.27 -4.84 -22.19
C TYR A 58 10.20 -4.02 -21.26
N PRO A 59 11.15 -3.25 -21.80
CA PRO A 59 12.22 -2.62 -21.02
C PRO A 59 11.71 -1.69 -19.91
N LEU A 60 10.55 -1.06 -20.10
CA LEU A 60 9.94 -0.21 -19.08
C LEU A 60 9.45 -1.02 -17.88
N LEU A 61 8.88 -2.20 -18.11
CA LEU A 61 8.44 -3.09 -17.03
C LEU A 61 9.66 -3.66 -16.28
N VAL A 62 10.66 -4.13 -17.01
CA VAL A 62 11.93 -4.60 -16.44
C VAL A 62 12.56 -3.53 -15.54
N TYR A 63 12.65 -2.29 -16.02
CA TYR A 63 13.17 -1.16 -15.24
C TYR A 63 12.36 -0.94 -13.97
N ARG A 64 11.03 -0.95 -14.05
CA ARG A 64 10.16 -0.73 -12.88
C ARG A 64 10.26 -1.87 -11.86
N ILE A 65 10.34 -3.12 -12.33
CA ILE A 65 10.53 -4.30 -11.46
C ILE A 65 11.87 -4.18 -10.72
N LYS A 66 12.96 -3.90 -11.43
CA LYS A 66 14.29 -3.70 -10.84
C LYS A 66 14.28 -2.53 -9.85
N PHE A 67 13.66 -1.41 -10.19
CA PHE A 67 13.55 -0.27 -9.29
C PHE A 67 12.87 -0.64 -7.96
N TYR A 68 11.75 -1.38 -8.00
CA TYR A 68 11.10 -1.81 -6.75
C TYR A 68 11.94 -2.82 -5.99
N SER A 69 12.53 -3.79 -6.65
CA SER A 69 13.34 -4.82 -6.01
C SER A 69 14.64 -4.25 -5.42
N GLU A 70 15.37 -3.43 -6.18
CA GLU A 70 16.72 -2.98 -5.84
C GLU A 70 16.74 -1.68 -5.01
N GLU A 71 15.73 -0.82 -5.15
CA GLU A 71 15.72 0.53 -4.55
C GLU A 71 14.66 0.68 -3.44
N VAL A 72 13.54 -0.05 -3.53
CA VAL A 72 12.43 0.15 -2.59
C VAL A 72 12.37 -0.95 -1.55
N PHE A 73 12.34 -2.21 -1.97
CA PHE A 73 12.10 -3.35 -1.09
C PHE A 73 13.37 -4.02 -0.55
N GLN A 74 14.44 -3.26 -0.36
CA GLN A 74 15.69 -3.76 0.22
C GLN A 74 15.64 -3.84 1.74
N THR A 75 15.18 -2.77 2.37
CA THR A 75 15.15 -2.64 3.83
C THR A 75 13.93 -1.84 4.28
N SER A 76 13.62 -1.91 5.57
CA SER A 76 12.57 -1.08 6.18
C SER A 76 12.81 0.42 5.96
N LYS A 77 14.07 0.84 5.93
CA LYS A 77 14.44 2.23 5.70
C LYS A 77 14.12 2.68 4.27
N THR A 78 14.48 1.88 3.27
CA THR A 78 14.20 2.22 1.87
C THR A 78 12.70 2.29 1.58
N ILE A 79 11.90 1.40 2.19
CA ILE A 79 10.43 1.47 2.15
C ILE A 79 9.94 2.77 2.79
N TYR A 80 10.41 3.11 3.98
CA TYR A 80 10.02 4.35 4.65
C TYR A 80 10.35 5.60 3.83
N ASP A 81 11.57 5.68 3.31
CA ASP A 81 12.01 6.82 2.51
C ASP A 81 11.20 6.94 1.21
N PHE A 82 10.81 5.80 0.61
CA PHE A 82 9.92 5.77 -0.54
C PHE A 82 8.52 6.30 -0.18
N LEU A 83 7.92 5.83 0.91
CA LEU A 83 6.61 6.27 1.37
C LEU A 83 6.60 7.75 1.74
N LYS A 84 7.63 8.25 2.41
CA LYS A 84 7.76 9.68 2.74
C LYS A 84 7.91 10.57 1.52
N ARG A 85 8.61 10.11 0.49
CA ARG A 85 8.67 10.81 -0.81
C ARG A 85 7.29 10.83 -1.48
N HIS A 86 6.56 9.71 -1.39
CA HIS A 86 5.21 9.61 -1.95
C HIS A 86 4.22 10.52 -1.22
N GLU A 87 4.19 10.48 0.11
CA GLU A 87 3.41 11.41 0.94
C GLU A 87 3.65 12.87 0.57
N LYS A 88 4.92 13.25 0.42
CA LYS A 88 5.28 14.62 0.02
C LYS A 88 4.74 14.99 -1.36
N ARG A 89 4.72 14.06 -2.33
CA ARG A 89 4.12 14.29 -3.66
C ARG A 89 2.60 14.48 -3.57
N ILE A 90 1.90 13.61 -2.83
CA ILE A 90 0.45 13.72 -2.64
C ILE A 90 0.12 15.07 -1.99
N ARG A 91 0.82 15.46 -0.93
CA ARG A 91 0.64 16.76 -0.26
C ARG A 91 0.84 17.92 -1.24
N TRP A 92 1.82 17.83 -2.11
CA TRP A 92 2.07 18.81 -3.16
C TRP A 92 0.91 18.88 -4.18
N HIS A 93 0.39 17.74 -4.60
CA HIS A 93 -0.77 17.67 -5.48
C HIS A 93 -2.01 18.30 -4.85
N ILE A 94 -2.32 17.96 -3.62
CA ILE A 94 -3.45 18.55 -2.88
C ILE A 94 -3.31 20.09 -2.79
N MET A 95 -2.12 20.60 -2.51
CA MET A 95 -1.86 22.04 -2.50
C MET A 95 -2.05 22.70 -3.87
N ARG A 96 -1.71 22.02 -4.95
CA ARG A 96 -1.98 22.50 -6.32
C ARG A 96 -3.47 22.53 -6.63
N ILE A 97 -4.21 21.48 -6.25
CA ILE A 97 -5.66 21.41 -6.37
C ILE A 97 -6.30 22.60 -5.63
N TYR A 98 -5.92 22.82 -4.37
CA TYR A 98 -6.42 23.91 -3.55
C TYR A 98 -6.14 25.30 -4.17
N ARG A 99 -4.91 25.53 -4.66
CA ARG A 99 -4.55 26.79 -5.33
C ARG A 99 -5.36 27.02 -6.60
N ASN A 100 -5.54 25.97 -7.42
CA ASN A 100 -6.32 26.07 -8.64
C ASN A 100 -7.79 26.36 -8.35
N ARG A 101 -8.38 25.69 -7.36
CA ARG A 101 -9.73 25.98 -6.86
C ARG A 101 -9.87 27.45 -6.45
N ASN A 102 -8.90 28.00 -5.72
CA ASN A 102 -8.93 29.40 -5.30
C ASN A 102 -8.82 30.37 -6.47
N MET A 103 -8.02 30.06 -7.50
CA MET A 103 -7.96 30.87 -8.73
C MET A 103 -9.31 30.89 -9.45
N ILE A 104 -9.98 29.75 -9.58
CA ILE A 104 -11.30 29.65 -10.20
C ILE A 104 -12.31 30.49 -9.42
N VAL A 105 -12.39 30.28 -8.11
CA VAL A 105 -13.43 30.92 -7.26
C VAL A 105 -13.24 32.43 -7.11
N HIS A 106 -12.01 32.90 -6.99
CA HIS A 106 -11.74 34.30 -6.70
C HIS A 106 -11.43 35.12 -7.95
N ASN A 107 -10.84 34.55 -8.97
CA ASN A 107 -10.37 35.26 -10.15
C ASN A 107 -11.11 34.89 -11.44
N GLY A 108 -11.98 33.86 -11.41
CA GLY A 108 -12.64 33.33 -12.60
C GLY A 108 -11.67 32.75 -13.64
N SER A 109 -10.42 32.46 -13.24
CA SER A 109 -9.38 31.95 -14.12
C SER A 109 -8.98 30.53 -13.75
N TYR A 110 -8.53 29.74 -14.70
CA TYR A 110 -8.06 28.37 -14.49
C TYR A 110 -6.79 28.08 -15.30
N LEU A 111 -6.05 27.07 -14.83
CA LEU A 111 -4.83 26.63 -15.50
C LEU A 111 -5.18 25.72 -16.69
N PRO A 112 -4.35 25.69 -17.75
CA PRO A 112 -4.58 24.85 -18.94
C PRO A 112 -4.71 23.34 -18.65
N TYR A 113 -4.21 22.89 -17.51
CA TYR A 113 -4.22 21.49 -17.07
C TYR A 113 -5.23 21.20 -15.93
N VAL A 114 -6.32 21.99 -15.87
CA VAL A 114 -7.35 21.82 -14.82
C VAL A 114 -7.98 20.42 -14.87
N ASP A 115 -8.14 19.83 -16.04
CA ASP A 115 -8.73 18.51 -16.22
C ASP A 115 -7.87 17.43 -15.55
N VAL A 116 -6.54 17.47 -15.74
CA VAL A 116 -5.62 16.55 -15.08
C VAL A 116 -5.63 16.72 -13.56
N ILE A 117 -5.81 17.96 -13.08
CA ILE A 117 -5.97 18.24 -11.64
C ILE A 117 -7.28 17.65 -11.12
N ALA A 118 -8.37 17.75 -11.89
CA ALA A 118 -9.67 17.19 -11.54
C ALA A 118 -9.63 15.65 -11.47
N GLU A 119 -8.99 15.00 -12.43
CA GLU A 119 -8.79 13.53 -12.42
C GLU A 119 -8.03 13.08 -11.18
N ASN A 120 -6.94 13.75 -10.81
CA ASN A 120 -6.20 13.45 -9.58
C ASN A 120 -7.06 13.66 -8.32
N LEU A 121 -7.93 14.70 -8.31
CA LEU A 121 -8.85 14.94 -7.21
C LEU A 121 -9.86 13.80 -7.09
N HIS A 122 -10.45 13.37 -8.19
CA HIS A 122 -11.36 12.21 -8.22
C HIS A 122 -10.70 10.99 -7.62
N PHE A 123 -9.51 10.64 -8.08
CA PHE A 123 -8.76 9.51 -7.55
C PHE A 123 -8.56 9.60 -6.02
N TYR A 124 -8.15 10.76 -5.49
CA TYR A 124 -7.96 10.93 -4.04
C TYR A 124 -9.28 10.87 -3.26
N VAL A 125 -10.37 11.35 -3.83
CA VAL A 125 -11.70 11.28 -3.20
C VAL A 125 -12.18 9.83 -3.16
N ASP A 126 -12.02 9.09 -4.24
CA ASP A 126 -12.42 7.69 -4.33
C ASP A 126 -11.65 6.83 -3.31
N GLU A 127 -10.31 6.97 -3.25
CA GLU A 127 -9.48 6.29 -2.25
C GLU A 127 -9.89 6.63 -0.81
N LEU A 128 -10.23 7.90 -0.54
CA LEU A 128 -10.70 8.32 0.77
C LEU A 128 -12.08 7.75 1.10
N LEU A 129 -13.00 7.71 0.14
CA LEU A 129 -14.32 7.14 0.33
C LEU A 129 -14.25 5.64 0.58
N ASP A 130 -13.42 4.92 -0.17
CA ASP A 130 -13.19 3.49 0.04
C ASP A 130 -12.65 3.21 1.45
N LEU A 131 -11.67 3.99 1.89
CA LEU A 131 -11.13 3.90 3.25
C LEU A 131 -12.22 4.16 4.32
N LEU A 132 -13.05 5.20 4.15
CA LEU A 132 -14.13 5.51 5.06
C LEU A 132 -15.19 4.40 5.09
N LEU A 133 -15.53 3.83 3.94
CA LEU A 133 -16.46 2.71 3.84
C LEU A 133 -15.93 1.46 4.54
N GLU A 134 -14.62 1.18 4.46
CA GLU A 134 -13.99 0.09 5.21
C GLU A 134 -14.18 0.27 6.71
N TYR A 135 -13.90 1.48 7.26
CA TYR A 135 -14.12 1.76 8.69
C TYR A 135 -15.61 1.65 9.08
N TYR A 136 -16.49 2.11 8.21
CA TYR A 136 -17.94 1.98 8.44
C TYR A 136 -18.39 0.52 8.50
N HIS A 137 -17.86 -0.32 7.62
CA HIS A 137 -18.15 -1.76 7.58
C HIS A 137 -17.72 -2.49 8.85
N ILE A 138 -16.65 -2.05 9.49
CA ILE A 138 -16.20 -2.62 10.77
C ILE A 138 -16.84 -1.98 11.99
N GLY A 139 -17.86 -1.14 11.79
CA GLY A 139 -18.67 -0.55 12.85
C GLY A 139 -18.12 0.74 13.46
N ILE A 140 -17.10 1.35 12.89
CA ILE A 140 -16.59 2.66 13.32
C ILE A 140 -17.33 3.73 12.51
N THR A 141 -18.34 4.34 13.12
CA THR A 141 -19.28 5.24 12.41
C THR A 141 -19.08 6.72 12.70
N ASP A 142 -18.31 7.06 13.73
CA ASP A 142 -18.02 8.47 14.02
C ASP A 142 -16.66 8.91 13.51
N ASN A 143 -16.61 10.12 12.95
CA ASN A 143 -15.41 10.67 12.34
C ASN A 143 -14.21 10.73 13.29
N THR A 144 -14.43 11.02 14.59
CA THR A 144 -13.34 11.12 15.56
C THR A 144 -12.68 9.76 15.79
N SER A 145 -13.47 8.69 15.88
CA SER A 145 -12.96 7.33 16.01
C SER A 145 -12.26 6.86 14.75
N ILE A 146 -12.76 7.21 13.57
CA ILE A 146 -12.09 6.92 12.29
C ILE A 146 -10.71 7.59 12.25
N TYR A 147 -10.61 8.90 12.53
CA TYR A 147 -9.32 9.60 12.54
C TYR A 147 -8.33 9.01 13.54
N LYS A 148 -8.78 8.66 14.77
CA LYS A 148 -7.93 8.01 15.77
C LYS A 148 -7.46 6.63 15.31
N SER A 149 -8.33 5.87 14.64
CA SER A 149 -7.96 4.57 14.10
C SER A 149 -6.88 4.72 13.04
N ILE A 150 -7.05 5.62 12.08
CA ILE A 150 -6.04 5.91 11.06
C ILE A 150 -4.70 6.30 11.70
N GLU A 151 -4.71 7.17 12.71
CA GLU A 151 -3.49 7.60 13.42
C GLU A 151 -2.80 6.44 14.15
N ILE A 152 -3.57 5.61 14.87
CA ILE A 152 -3.04 4.43 15.57
C ILE A 152 -2.37 3.47 14.58
N ASP A 153 -2.94 3.35 13.44
CA ASP A 153 -2.53 2.46 12.39
C ASP A 153 -1.26 2.97 11.70
N GLU A 154 -1.18 4.24 11.41
CA GLU A 154 0.05 4.87 10.93
C GLU A 154 1.19 4.70 11.93
N ILE A 155 0.93 4.93 13.22
CA ILE A 155 1.93 4.73 14.29
C ILE A 155 2.38 3.27 14.36
N SER A 156 1.43 2.33 14.26
CA SER A 156 1.71 0.90 14.26
C SER A 156 2.61 0.51 13.09
N TYR A 157 2.29 1.03 11.91
CA TYR A 157 3.06 0.77 10.71
C TYR A 157 4.48 1.34 10.78
N TYR A 158 4.63 2.57 11.26
CA TYR A 158 5.97 3.14 11.45
C TYR A 158 6.79 2.36 12.47
N ARG A 159 6.15 1.80 13.49
CA ARG A 159 6.82 0.90 14.45
C ARG A 159 7.30 -0.39 13.78
N GLU A 160 6.52 -0.98 12.89
CA GLU A 160 6.94 -2.14 12.09
C GLU A 160 8.16 -1.81 11.21
N LEU A 161 8.23 -0.60 10.66
CA LEU A 161 9.39 -0.11 9.92
C LEU A 161 10.58 0.29 10.83
N GLY A 162 10.50 0.06 12.14
CA GLY A 162 11.57 0.39 13.08
C GLY A 162 11.72 1.88 13.40
N ILE A 163 10.67 2.68 13.17
CA ILE A 163 10.70 4.11 13.38
C ILE A 163 10.11 4.43 14.74
N GLN A 164 10.92 5.03 15.58
CA GLN A 164 10.47 5.56 16.87
C GLN A 164 10.31 7.08 16.76
N THR A 165 9.07 7.54 16.86
CA THR A 165 8.73 8.97 16.93
C THR A 165 8.69 9.40 18.39
N ASN A 166 9.79 9.94 18.91
CA ASN A 166 9.74 10.77 20.10
C ASN A 166 9.59 12.23 19.69
N LYS A 167 8.83 13.04 20.43
CA LYS A 167 8.41 14.43 20.14
C LYS A 167 9.47 15.39 19.59
N SER A 168 10.74 14.99 19.50
CA SER A 168 11.84 15.83 19.00
C SER A 168 12.89 15.11 18.16
N LYS A 169 12.89 13.79 18.06
CA LYS A 169 13.88 13.04 17.24
C LYS A 169 13.26 11.76 16.68
N VAL A 170 13.29 11.63 15.36
CA VAL A 170 13.01 10.37 14.66
C VAL A 170 14.25 9.50 14.73
N LYS A 171 14.18 8.37 15.42
CA LYS A 171 15.24 7.36 15.42
C LYS A 171 14.76 6.18 14.60
N GLN A 172 15.49 5.84 13.57
CA GLN A 172 15.20 4.70 12.72
C GLN A 172 16.24 3.61 12.98
N THR A 173 15.73 2.38 13.15
CA THR A 173 16.54 1.17 13.15
C THR A 173 16.29 0.47 11.84
N GLU A 174 17.32 0.26 11.04
CA GLU A 174 17.20 -0.41 9.75
C GLU A 174 17.04 -1.91 9.94
N HIS A 175 16.01 -2.48 9.34
CA HIS A 175 15.72 -3.91 9.37
C HIS A 175 15.75 -4.47 7.97
N ALA A 176 16.38 -5.64 7.81
CA ALA A 176 16.23 -6.42 6.58
C ALA A 176 14.79 -6.93 6.44
N ILE A 177 14.32 -7.02 5.22
CA ILE A 177 13.02 -7.61 4.93
C ILE A 177 13.17 -9.13 5.01
N THR A 178 12.48 -9.72 5.98
CA THR A 178 12.39 -11.18 6.17
C THR A 178 11.02 -11.67 5.72
N ARG A 179 10.90 -12.98 5.50
CA ARG A 179 9.62 -13.60 5.12
C ARG A 179 8.49 -13.29 6.11
N GLU A 180 8.79 -13.28 7.42
CA GLU A 180 7.82 -13.02 8.47
C GLU A 180 7.27 -11.58 8.46
N ASN A 181 8.10 -10.62 8.04
CA ASN A 181 7.76 -9.20 8.09
C ASN A 181 7.50 -8.58 6.70
N ALA A 182 7.79 -9.29 5.61
CA ALA A 182 7.70 -8.77 4.25
C ALA A 182 6.33 -8.17 3.93
N LEU A 183 5.26 -8.93 4.12
CA LEU A 183 3.91 -8.48 3.83
C LEU A 183 3.50 -7.30 4.72
N ARG A 184 3.89 -7.32 6.01
CA ARG A 184 3.62 -6.23 6.94
C ARG A 184 4.35 -4.96 6.56
N MET A 185 5.61 -5.07 6.15
CA MET A 185 6.44 -3.92 5.76
C MET A 185 6.07 -3.33 4.40
N ILE A 186 5.58 -4.14 3.46
CA ILE A 186 5.26 -3.70 2.10
C ILE A 186 3.83 -3.20 2.00
N PHE A 187 2.87 -3.92 2.56
CA PHE A 187 1.44 -3.62 2.41
C PHE A 187 0.81 -3.01 3.65
N ASN A 188 1.58 -2.75 4.69
CA ASN A 188 1.00 -2.33 5.94
C ASN A 188 -0.01 -3.34 6.50
N GLY A 189 0.02 -4.55 6.22
CA GLY A 189 -0.80 -5.66 6.74
C GLY A 189 -2.18 -5.31 7.32
N TYR A 190 -2.62 -4.11 7.04
CA TYR A 190 -3.53 -3.25 7.75
C TYR A 190 -4.96 -3.57 7.41
N LYS A 191 -5.29 -3.51 6.13
CA LYS A 191 -6.66 -3.76 5.67
C LYS A 191 -7.16 -5.14 6.15
N GLY A 192 -6.36 -6.20 6.00
CA GLY A 192 -6.74 -7.54 6.41
C GLY A 192 -6.83 -7.74 7.93
N LYS A 193 -5.91 -7.18 8.73
CA LYS A 193 -5.87 -7.42 10.18
C LYS A 193 -6.89 -6.62 10.96
N VAL A 194 -7.19 -5.38 10.57
CA VAL A 194 -8.23 -4.57 11.23
C VAL A 194 -9.60 -5.15 10.92
N VAL A 195 -9.86 -5.46 9.66
CA VAL A 195 -11.10 -6.13 9.24
C VAL A 195 -11.24 -7.48 9.97
N GLN A 196 -10.20 -8.32 9.98
CA GLN A 196 -10.24 -9.61 10.66
C GLN A 196 -10.40 -9.47 12.18
N LYS A 197 -9.73 -8.51 12.80
CA LYS A 197 -9.82 -8.26 14.25
C LYS A 197 -11.20 -7.73 14.64
N ALA A 198 -11.80 -6.86 13.82
CA ALA A 198 -13.14 -6.34 14.03
C ALA A 198 -14.20 -7.42 13.78
N ILE A 199 -14.07 -8.25 12.76
CA ILE A 199 -14.94 -9.40 12.52
C ILE A 199 -14.87 -10.36 13.71
N ASN A 200 -13.68 -10.70 14.21
CA ASN A 200 -13.52 -11.57 15.35
C ASN A 200 -14.11 -10.97 16.64
N ALA A 201 -13.96 -9.65 16.86
CA ALA A 201 -14.60 -8.94 17.98
C ALA A 201 -16.13 -8.99 17.86
N ALA A 202 -16.69 -8.69 16.70
CA ALA A 202 -18.14 -8.74 16.47
C ALA A 202 -18.73 -10.15 16.61
N ILE A 203 -17.98 -11.19 16.20
CA ILE A 203 -18.39 -12.59 16.40
C ILE A 203 -18.39 -12.93 17.90
N ASN A 204 -17.35 -12.55 18.63
CA ASN A 204 -17.24 -12.80 20.06
C ASN A 204 -18.32 -12.09 20.88
N ASP A 205 -18.68 -10.84 20.53
CA ASP A 205 -19.78 -10.09 21.16
C ASP A 205 -21.13 -10.75 20.89
N ARG A 206 -21.38 -11.25 19.69
CA ARG A 206 -22.61 -12.03 19.39
C ARG A 206 -22.69 -13.33 20.17
N MET A 207 -21.56 -14.04 20.29
CA MET A 207 -21.50 -15.30 21.04
C MET A 207 -21.63 -15.11 22.56
N SER A 208 -21.19 -13.97 23.09
CA SER A 208 -21.39 -13.64 24.52
C SER A 208 -22.82 -13.21 24.84
N ASN A 209 -23.48 -12.50 23.93
CA ASN A 209 -24.87 -12.08 24.10
C ASN A 209 -25.87 -13.25 23.95
N SER A 210 -25.58 -14.22 23.09
CA SER A 210 -26.42 -15.42 22.89
C SER A 210 -26.32 -16.45 24.06
N LYS A 211 -25.40 -16.27 25.00
CA LYS A 211 -25.28 -17.11 26.22
C LYS A 211 -26.01 -16.53 27.42
N ASN A 212 -26.50 -15.30 27.29
CA ASN A 212 -27.22 -14.59 28.36
C ASN A 212 -28.74 -14.50 28.11
N GLU A 213 -29.24 -15.09 27.03
CA GLU A 213 -30.63 -15.39 26.73
C GLU A 213 -30.89 -16.90 26.97
#